data_b655950e1d9ef499a634ebb4c251e2f9
#
_entry.id   b655950e1d9ef499a634ebb4c251e2f9
#
_cell.length_a   1.000
_cell.length_b   1.000
_cell.length_c   1.000
_cell.angle_alpha   90.00
_cell.angle_beta   90.00
_cell.angle_gamma   90.00
#
_symmetry.space_group_name_H-M   'P 1'
#
loop_
_entity.id
_entity.type
_entity.pdbx_description
1 polymer ?
#
loop_
_entity_poly.entity_id
_entity_poly.type
_entity_poly.pdbx_seq_one_letter_code
_entity_poly.pdbx_strand_id
1 'polypeptide(L)'
;MTLGSEVVRIGDPSGFVADTITFSCVDGPGNRFVVFLQGCNFDCVACHNPQTIPGHAAVEGHHPRHVSVDDLLDDIRRAAPFLSGVTVSGGEATQQWRFVRALFEAIRSDPALAQLTCFVDSNGACATDVWDRLAPVMDGAMIDLKCLDPAIHLEMTGHPNDQVLAGIGHLAGLGRLHEVRLLLLAGVNDGEALVRRTAEWLAAVDPHVRIQVIGFRAHGARPHDPPLVEPTRADLVAAADLLRSVAPFDVSLV
;
A
#
# COMPACT_ATOMS: atom_id res chain seq x y z
N MET A 1 22.17 -41.22 -21.43
CA MET A 1 21.83 -39.78 -21.55
C MET A 1 20.32 -39.64 -21.47
N THR A 2 19.80 -39.43 -20.30
CA THR A 2 18.37 -39.23 -20.05
C THR A 2 18.14 -37.73 -20.07
N LEU A 3 17.47 -37.25 -21.11
CA LEU A 3 16.97 -35.89 -21.19
C LEU A 3 15.86 -35.74 -20.13
N GLY A 4 16.16 -34.97 -19.09
CA GLY A 4 15.15 -34.55 -18.13
C GLY A 4 14.12 -33.69 -18.84
N SER A 5 12.88 -34.15 -18.85
CA SER A 5 11.73 -33.40 -19.30
C SER A 5 11.53 -32.25 -18.31
N GLU A 6 11.94 -31.03 -18.67
CA GLU A 6 11.40 -29.83 -18.05
C GLU A 6 9.89 -29.84 -18.28
N VAL A 7 9.15 -30.12 -17.22
CA VAL A 7 7.71 -29.92 -17.21
C VAL A 7 7.51 -28.39 -17.19
N VAL A 8 7.31 -27.81 -18.37
CA VAL A 8 6.81 -26.44 -18.49
C VAL A 8 5.42 -26.44 -17.86
N ARG A 9 5.32 -26.01 -16.61
CA ARG A 9 4.05 -25.76 -15.95
C ARG A 9 3.40 -24.57 -16.65
N ILE A 10 2.39 -24.83 -17.47
CA ILE A 10 1.57 -23.81 -18.10
C ILE A 10 0.89 -23.02 -16.98
N GLY A 11 1.32 -21.77 -16.73
CA GLY A 11 0.59 -20.80 -15.94
C GLY A 11 1.03 -20.61 -14.49
N ASP A 12 2.31 -20.71 -14.18
CA ASP A 12 2.77 -20.21 -12.88
C ASP A 12 2.62 -18.66 -12.86
N PRO A 13 1.77 -18.10 -11.96
CA PRO A 13 1.55 -16.67 -11.92
C PRO A 13 2.84 -15.97 -11.53
N SER A 14 3.25 -15.04 -12.35
CA SER A 14 4.46 -14.25 -12.15
C SER A 14 4.12 -12.76 -12.17
N GLY A 15 4.93 -11.95 -11.48
CA GLY A 15 4.78 -10.52 -11.39
C GLY A 15 6.08 -9.75 -11.63
N PHE A 16 5.93 -8.48 -11.95
CA PHE A 16 7.07 -7.58 -12.01
C PHE A 16 7.32 -7.01 -10.61
N VAL A 17 8.43 -7.41 -10.02
CA VAL A 17 8.86 -7.02 -8.66
C VAL A 17 9.98 -6.00 -8.79
N ALA A 18 9.77 -4.84 -8.19
CA ALA A 18 10.76 -3.77 -8.11
C ALA A 18 11.84 -4.11 -7.08
N ASP A 19 11.43 -4.56 -5.89
CA ASP A 19 12.33 -4.91 -4.79
C ASP A 19 11.63 -5.79 -3.77
N THR A 20 12.42 -6.34 -2.82
CA THR A 20 11.91 -7.06 -1.65
C THR A 20 12.67 -6.66 -0.40
N ILE A 21 11.98 -6.52 0.73
CA ILE A 21 12.59 -6.35 2.05
C ILE A 21 12.23 -7.55 2.91
N THR A 22 13.26 -8.24 3.41
CA THR A 22 13.08 -9.46 4.20
C THR A 22 12.45 -9.17 5.56
N PHE A 23 12.77 -8.03 6.20
CA PHE A 23 12.31 -7.65 7.53
C PHE A 23 11.97 -6.17 7.58
N SER A 24 10.69 -5.85 7.76
CA SER A 24 10.20 -4.49 7.94
C SER A 24 9.18 -4.42 9.09
N CYS A 25 9.32 -3.40 9.92
CA CYS A 25 8.38 -3.10 11.02
C CYS A 25 7.51 -1.86 10.73
N VAL A 26 7.54 -1.32 9.50
CA VAL A 26 6.82 -0.11 9.12
C VAL A 26 5.78 -0.35 8.01
N ASP A 27 5.82 -1.52 7.39
CA ASP A 27 4.94 -1.88 6.27
C ASP A 27 3.78 -2.78 6.71
N GLY A 28 3.22 -2.53 7.88
CA GLY A 28 2.09 -3.26 8.45
C GLY A 28 2.38 -3.83 9.84
N PRO A 29 1.44 -4.60 10.42
CA PRO A 29 1.55 -5.07 11.79
C PRO A 29 2.64 -6.13 11.97
N GLY A 30 3.51 -5.91 12.96
CA GLY A 30 4.60 -6.82 13.29
C GLY A 30 5.77 -6.75 12.31
N ASN A 31 6.55 -7.83 12.22
CA ASN A 31 7.67 -7.93 11.29
C ASN A 31 7.22 -8.56 9.96
N ARG A 32 7.43 -7.87 8.85
CA ARG A 32 6.88 -8.21 7.54
C ARG A 32 7.97 -8.55 6.52
N PHE A 33 7.73 -9.57 5.70
CA PHE A 33 8.37 -9.66 4.40
C PHE A 33 7.59 -8.76 3.43
N VAL A 34 8.27 -7.84 2.76
CA VAL A 34 7.62 -6.87 1.87
C VAL A 34 8.02 -7.14 0.43
N VAL A 35 7.02 -7.19 -0.46
CA VAL A 35 7.20 -7.29 -1.89
C VAL A 35 6.76 -5.97 -2.52
N PHE A 36 7.68 -5.24 -3.11
CA PHE A 36 7.38 -4.01 -3.85
C PHE A 36 7.19 -4.32 -5.33
N LEU A 37 5.98 -4.12 -5.82
CA LEU A 37 5.65 -4.36 -7.23
C LEU A 37 6.02 -3.16 -8.10
N GLN A 38 6.32 -3.44 -9.36
CA GLN A 38 6.59 -2.44 -10.38
C GLN A 38 5.29 -2.03 -11.08
N GLY A 39 5.15 -0.74 -11.33
CA GLY A 39 3.99 -0.13 -11.97
C GLY A 39 3.05 0.55 -10.98
N CYS A 40 2.61 1.76 -11.31
CA CYS A 40 1.63 2.52 -10.55
C CYS A 40 0.69 3.25 -11.52
N ASN A 41 -0.58 3.34 -11.15
CA ASN A 41 -1.58 4.14 -11.86
C ASN A 41 -1.59 5.61 -11.41
N PHE A 42 -0.88 5.97 -10.34
CA PHE A 42 -0.69 7.35 -9.89
C PHE A 42 0.67 7.89 -10.30
N ASP A 43 0.75 9.21 -10.46
CA ASP A 43 2.00 9.96 -10.65
C ASP A 43 2.18 11.00 -9.52
N CYS A 44 2.16 10.53 -8.29
CA CYS A 44 2.17 11.40 -7.10
C CYS A 44 3.39 12.32 -7.08
N VAL A 45 3.16 13.62 -6.83
CA VAL A 45 4.23 14.63 -6.66
C VAL A 45 5.12 14.32 -5.45
N ALA A 46 4.56 13.69 -4.40
CA ALA A 46 5.25 13.32 -3.16
C ALA A 46 5.66 11.84 -3.11
N CYS A 47 5.82 11.18 -4.27
CA CYS A 47 6.21 9.76 -4.30
C CYS A 47 7.66 9.57 -3.85
N HIS A 48 7.89 8.69 -2.85
CA HIS A 48 9.22 8.34 -2.38
C HIS A 48 9.91 7.24 -3.21
N ASN A 49 9.14 6.53 -4.04
CA ASN A 49 9.63 5.47 -4.92
C ASN A 49 9.28 5.75 -6.40
N PRO A 50 9.63 6.93 -6.95
CA PRO A 50 9.20 7.32 -8.30
C PRO A 50 9.69 6.37 -9.39
N GLN A 51 10.75 5.61 -9.14
CA GLN A 51 11.26 4.56 -10.04
C GLN A 51 10.27 3.40 -10.22
N THR A 52 9.31 3.23 -9.31
CA THR A 52 8.29 2.17 -9.42
C THR A 52 7.05 2.61 -10.21
N ILE A 53 6.90 3.90 -10.54
CA ILE A 53 5.77 4.43 -11.31
C ILE A 53 5.75 3.90 -12.74
N PRO A 54 6.84 3.93 -13.53
CA PRO A 54 6.85 3.36 -14.86
C PRO A 54 6.54 1.86 -14.81
N GLY A 55 5.65 1.37 -15.69
CA GLY A 55 5.25 -0.04 -15.73
C GLY A 55 6.46 -0.98 -15.85
N HIS A 56 6.75 -1.46 -17.06
CA HIS A 56 7.87 -2.39 -17.29
C HIS A 56 9.15 -1.69 -17.78
N ALA A 57 9.14 -0.37 -17.88
CA ALA A 57 10.28 0.37 -18.37
C ALA A 57 11.41 0.38 -17.33
N ALA A 58 12.61 0.05 -17.76
CA ALA A 58 13.80 0.23 -16.94
C ALA A 58 14.04 1.73 -16.73
N VAL A 59 14.16 2.15 -15.46
CA VAL A 59 14.68 3.45 -15.07
C VAL A 59 16.17 3.26 -14.79
N GLU A 60 17.01 4.24 -15.12
CA GLU A 60 18.45 4.13 -14.90
C GLU A 60 18.76 3.75 -13.45
N GLY A 61 19.53 2.69 -13.26
CA GLY A 61 19.87 2.16 -11.93
C GLY A 61 18.75 1.36 -11.22
N HIS A 62 17.58 1.19 -11.85
CA HIS A 62 16.47 0.39 -11.33
C HIS A 62 16.14 -0.75 -12.31
N HIS A 63 16.17 -1.97 -11.82
CA HIS A 63 16.00 -3.18 -12.64
C HIS A 63 14.91 -4.08 -12.04
N PRO A 64 13.62 -3.80 -12.32
CA PRO A 64 12.57 -4.67 -11.88
C PRO A 64 12.71 -6.06 -12.48
N ARG A 65 12.39 -7.08 -11.68
CA ARG A 65 12.54 -8.49 -12.08
C ARG A 65 11.18 -9.11 -12.33
N HIS A 66 11.10 -9.98 -13.32
CA HIS A 66 9.97 -10.87 -13.46
C HIS A 66 10.18 -12.06 -12.51
N VAL A 67 9.32 -12.22 -11.52
CA VAL A 67 9.50 -13.19 -10.42
C VAL A 67 8.27 -14.09 -10.36
N SER A 68 8.48 -15.38 -10.21
CA SER A 68 7.40 -16.34 -9.99
C SER A 68 6.94 -16.35 -8.52
N VAL A 69 5.74 -16.86 -8.28
CA VAL A 69 5.24 -17.08 -6.91
C VAL A 69 6.16 -18.03 -6.16
N ASP A 70 6.64 -19.11 -6.81
CA ASP A 70 7.49 -20.11 -6.19
C ASP A 70 8.83 -19.50 -5.72
N ASP A 71 9.45 -18.62 -6.51
CA ASP A 71 10.68 -17.91 -6.12
C ASP A 71 10.49 -17.08 -4.84
N LEU A 72 9.36 -16.36 -4.75
CA LEU A 72 9.03 -15.57 -3.54
C LEU A 72 8.73 -16.46 -2.34
N LEU A 73 8.04 -17.58 -2.53
CA LEU A 73 7.77 -18.52 -1.44
C LEU A 73 9.05 -19.07 -0.83
N ASP A 74 10.07 -19.36 -1.65
CA ASP A 74 11.36 -19.84 -1.16
C ASP A 74 12.08 -18.77 -0.32
N ASP A 75 12.00 -17.50 -0.71
CA ASP A 75 12.53 -16.39 0.09
C ASP A 75 11.76 -16.22 1.41
N ILE A 76 10.43 -16.24 1.33
CA ILE A 76 9.54 -16.10 2.50
C ILE A 76 9.75 -17.29 3.47
N ARG A 77 9.86 -18.53 3.00
CA ARG A 77 10.11 -19.72 3.84
C ARG A 77 11.39 -19.58 4.65
N ARG A 78 12.47 -19.05 4.05
CA ARG A 78 13.73 -18.83 4.76
C ARG A 78 13.61 -17.83 5.90
N ALA A 79 12.75 -16.82 5.74
CA ALA A 79 12.54 -15.78 6.72
C ALA A 79 11.39 -16.06 7.72
N ALA A 80 10.50 -17.01 7.40
CA ALA A 80 9.24 -17.29 8.11
C ALA A 80 9.35 -17.38 9.64
N PRO A 81 10.41 -17.98 10.25
CA PRO A 81 10.52 -18.05 11.72
C PRO A 81 10.57 -16.66 12.40
N PHE A 82 10.88 -15.62 11.67
CA PHE A 82 11.04 -14.25 12.20
C PHE A 82 9.93 -13.31 11.73
N LEU A 83 8.95 -13.79 10.95
CA LEU A 83 7.91 -12.98 10.34
C LEU A 83 6.57 -13.10 11.08
N SER A 84 5.85 -11.98 11.15
CA SER A 84 4.43 -11.93 11.49
C SER A 84 3.55 -12.04 10.24
N GLY A 85 4.11 -11.75 9.07
CA GLY A 85 3.37 -11.82 7.82
C GLY A 85 4.09 -11.27 6.60
N VAL A 86 3.34 -11.19 5.51
CA VAL A 86 3.79 -10.66 4.22
C VAL A 86 2.95 -9.45 3.85
N THR A 87 3.59 -8.41 3.33
CA THR A 87 2.91 -7.24 2.74
C THR A 87 3.29 -7.12 1.27
N VAL A 88 2.31 -6.92 0.41
CA VAL A 88 2.54 -6.53 -0.98
C VAL A 88 2.21 -5.05 -1.13
N SER A 89 3.19 -4.29 -1.58
CA SER A 89 3.19 -2.84 -1.79
C SER A 89 3.87 -2.51 -3.13
N GLY A 90 4.56 -1.38 -3.24
CA GLY A 90 5.40 -1.03 -4.40
C GLY A 90 4.95 0.23 -5.10
N GLY A 91 4.80 0.20 -6.43
CA GLY A 91 4.08 1.23 -7.17
C GLY A 91 2.62 1.20 -6.78
N GLU A 92 1.86 0.23 -7.31
CA GLU A 92 0.49 -0.06 -6.87
C GLU A 92 0.21 -1.57 -6.94
N ALA A 93 -0.03 -2.17 -5.78
CA ALA A 93 -0.21 -3.61 -5.64
C ALA A 93 -1.39 -4.16 -6.45
N THR A 94 -2.49 -3.41 -6.53
CA THR A 94 -3.72 -3.83 -7.22
C THR A 94 -3.59 -3.86 -8.75
N GLN A 95 -2.57 -3.20 -9.32
CA GLN A 95 -2.28 -3.30 -10.76
C GLN A 95 -1.88 -4.72 -11.17
N GLN A 96 -1.31 -5.48 -10.24
CA GLN A 96 -0.93 -6.88 -10.43
C GLN A 96 -1.74 -7.82 -9.51
N TRP A 97 -3.00 -7.50 -9.23
CA TRP A 97 -3.84 -8.22 -8.27
C TRP A 97 -3.90 -9.75 -8.48
N ARG A 98 -3.78 -10.24 -9.73
CA ARG A 98 -3.76 -11.69 -10.01
C ARG A 98 -2.54 -12.36 -9.43
N PHE A 99 -1.39 -11.70 -9.54
CA PHE A 99 -0.14 -12.17 -8.92
C PHE A 99 -0.23 -12.09 -7.39
N VAL A 100 -0.71 -10.96 -6.84
CA VAL A 100 -0.91 -10.79 -5.39
C VAL A 100 -1.82 -11.88 -4.83
N ARG A 101 -2.94 -12.14 -5.50
CA ARG A 101 -3.87 -13.20 -5.12
C ARG A 101 -3.20 -14.57 -5.11
N ALA A 102 -2.50 -14.92 -6.17
CA ALA A 102 -1.83 -16.20 -6.30
C ALA A 102 -0.73 -16.40 -5.24
N LEU A 103 0.04 -15.35 -4.92
CA LEU A 103 1.02 -15.37 -3.85
C LEU A 103 0.35 -15.63 -2.49
N PHE A 104 -0.74 -14.94 -2.18
CA PHE A 104 -1.45 -15.12 -0.91
C PHE A 104 -2.15 -16.49 -0.83
N GLU A 105 -2.72 -17.00 -1.93
CA GLU A 105 -3.26 -18.36 -2.00
C GLU A 105 -2.17 -19.41 -1.72
N ALA A 106 -0.99 -19.22 -2.28
CA ALA A 106 0.14 -20.12 -2.08
C ALA A 106 0.68 -20.07 -0.64
N ILE A 107 0.79 -18.88 -0.02
CA ILE A 107 1.17 -18.72 1.39
C ILE A 107 0.18 -19.46 2.31
N ARG A 108 -1.12 -19.31 2.07
CA ARG A 108 -2.15 -19.95 2.88
C ARG A 108 -2.19 -21.47 2.72
N SER A 109 -1.79 -21.96 1.55
CA SER A 109 -1.77 -23.39 1.23
C SER A 109 -0.50 -24.10 1.75
N ASP A 110 0.54 -23.34 2.10
CA ASP A 110 1.79 -23.88 2.63
C ASP A 110 1.70 -24.01 4.16
N PRO A 111 1.76 -25.25 4.72
CA PRO A 111 1.70 -25.44 6.17
C PRO A 111 2.78 -24.71 6.96
N ALA A 112 3.94 -24.43 6.35
CA ALA A 112 5.03 -23.69 6.98
C ALA A 112 4.80 -22.18 7.02
N LEU A 113 3.87 -21.66 6.21
CA LEU A 113 3.60 -20.23 6.04
C LEU A 113 2.17 -19.83 6.44
N ALA A 114 1.27 -20.80 6.66
CA ALA A 114 -0.16 -20.56 6.87
C ALA A 114 -0.49 -19.67 8.09
N GLN A 115 0.44 -19.53 9.04
CA GLN A 115 0.31 -18.61 10.18
C GLN A 115 0.65 -17.16 9.84
N LEU A 116 1.30 -16.90 8.70
CA LEU A 116 1.65 -15.54 8.29
C LEU A 116 0.42 -14.79 7.82
N THR A 117 0.26 -13.56 8.30
CA THR A 117 -0.79 -12.68 7.81
C THR A 117 -0.40 -12.05 6.47
N CYS A 118 -1.39 -11.85 5.58
CA CYS A 118 -1.22 -11.29 4.23
C CYS A 118 -1.88 -9.91 4.15
N PHE A 119 -1.10 -8.88 3.87
CA PHE A 119 -1.58 -7.50 3.78
C PHE A 119 -1.30 -6.89 2.41
N VAL A 120 -2.22 -6.05 1.96
CA VAL A 120 -2.05 -5.20 0.78
C VAL A 120 -1.86 -3.76 1.24
N ASP A 121 -0.82 -3.10 0.75
CA ASP A 121 -0.57 -1.68 0.89
C ASP A 121 -0.79 -1.02 -0.47
N SER A 122 -1.74 -0.07 -0.55
CA SER A 122 -2.31 0.37 -1.82
C SER A 122 -2.75 1.83 -1.78
N ASN A 123 -2.71 2.49 -2.94
CA ASN A 123 -3.33 3.79 -3.13
C ASN A 123 -4.87 3.72 -3.22
N GLY A 124 -5.46 2.53 -3.22
CA GLY A 124 -6.89 2.30 -3.20
C GLY A 124 -7.63 2.51 -4.53
N ALA A 125 -6.95 3.01 -5.57
CA ALA A 125 -7.59 3.37 -6.84
C ALA A 125 -7.70 2.16 -7.80
N CYS A 126 -8.54 1.21 -7.43
CA CYS A 126 -8.95 0.12 -8.29
C CYS A 126 -10.48 -0.09 -8.21
N ALA A 127 -11.02 -0.86 -9.15
CA ALA A 127 -12.42 -1.25 -9.10
C ALA A 127 -12.69 -2.16 -7.88
N THR A 128 -13.87 -2.04 -7.27
CA THR A 128 -14.22 -2.79 -6.04
C THR A 128 -14.20 -4.31 -6.23
N ASP A 129 -14.45 -4.80 -7.45
CA ASP A 129 -14.35 -6.23 -7.76
C ASP A 129 -12.93 -6.80 -7.61
N VAL A 130 -11.90 -5.95 -7.68
CA VAL A 130 -10.52 -6.36 -7.36
C VAL A 130 -10.41 -6.67 -5.87
N TRP A 131 -11.01 -5.84 -5.01
CA TRP A 131 -11.06 -6.09 -3.58
C TRP A 131 -11.85 -7.35 -3.23
N ASP A 132 -12.98 -7.60 -3.91
CA ASP A 132 -13.74 -8.85 -3.74
C ASP A 132 -12.92 -10.10 -4.07
N ARG A 133 -11.99 -10.00 -5.03
CA ARG A 133 -11.10 -11.10 -5.40
C ARG A 133 -9.94 -11.29 -4.43
N LEU A 134 -9.48 -10.24 -3.77
CA LEU A 134 -8.38 -10.28 -2.79
C LEU A 134 -8.86 -10.60 -1.37
N ALA A 135 -10.06 -10.15 -1.00
CA ALA A 135 -10.60 -10.30 0.35
C ALA A 135 -10.59 -11.73 0.92
N PRO A 136 -10.83 -12.80 0.12
CA PRO A 136 -10.78 -14.17 0.64
C PRO A 136 -9.38 -14.64 1.05
N VAL A 137 -8.33 -14.02 0.53
CA VAL A 137 -6.93 -14.47 0.71
C VAL A 137 -6.08 -13.50 1.51
N MET A 138 -6.53 -12.25 1.73
CA MET A 138 -5.83 -11.26 2.55
C MET A 138 -6.46 -11.12 3.93
N ASP A 139 -5.66 -10.72 4.92
CA ASP A 139 -6.11 -10.38 6.27
C ASP A 139 -6.54 -8.93 6.38
N GLY A 140 -5.96 -8.04 5.59
CA GLY A 140 -6.33 -6.64 5.56
C GLY A 140 -5.62 -5.84 4.48
N ALA A 141 -6.10 -4.61 4.30
CA ALA A 141 -5.50 -3.62 3.43
C ALA A 141 -5.20 -2.34 4.21
N MET A 142 -4.08 -1.72 3.89
CA MET A 142 -3.70 -0.37 4.32
C MET A 142 -3.87 0.54 3.11
N ILE A 143 -4.69 1.58 3.24
CA ILE A 143 -5.05 2.43 2.10
C ILE A 143 -4.57 3.85 2.30
N ASP A 144 -3.84 4.35 1.32
CA ASP A 144 -3.39 5.73 1.26
C ASP A 144 -4.52 6.66 0.79
N LEU A 145 -5.10 7.43 1.69
CA LEU A 145 -5.96 8.56 1.34
C LEU A 145 -5.09 9.82 1.24
N LYS A 146 -4.70 10.19 0.01
CA LYS A 146 -3.82 11.34 -0.23
C LYS A 146 -4.51 12.67 0.04
N CYS A 147 -5.80 12.78 -0.31
CA CYS A 147 -6.65 13.92 0.04
C CYS A 147 -8.14 13.56 -0.12
N LEU A 148 -9.00 14.05 0.78
CA LEU A 148 -10.44 13.95 0.61
C LEU A 148 -10.97 14.92 -0.44
N ASP A 149 -10.36 16.11 -0.56
CA ASP A 149 -10.75 17.07 -1.57
C ASP A 149 -10.33 16.59 -2.97
N PRO A 150 -11.27 16.45 -3.94
CA PRO A 150 -10.99 15.84 -5.22
C PRO A 150 -10.02 16.69 -6.09
N ALA A 151 -10.05 18.02 -5.98
CA ALA A 151 -9.17 18.88 -6.75
C ALA A 151 -7.73 18.79 -6.25
N ILE A 152 -7.54 18.87 -4.93
CA ILE A 152 -6.22 18.72 -4.30
C ILE A 152 -5.69 17.29 -4.53
N HIS A 153 -6.54 16.25 -4.43
CA HIS A 153 -6.13 14.88 -4.71
C HIS A 153 -5.63 14.74 -6.16
N LEU A 154 -6.36 15.30 -7.11
CA LEU A 154 -5.96 15.28 -8.53
C LEU A 154 -4.61 15.97 -8.75
N GLU A 155 -4.39 17.14 -8.13
CA GLU A 155 -3.11 17.85 -8.19
C GLU A 155 -1.97 17.03 -7.57
N MET A 156 -2.24 16.35 -6.46
CA MET A 156 -1.22 15.53 -5.75
C MET A 156 -0.86 14.25 -6.48
N THR A 157 -1.78 13.64 -7.23
CA THR A 157 -1.65 12.25 -7.70
C THR A 157 -1.78 12.07 -9.21
N GLY A 158 -2.30 13.08 -9.92
CA GLY A 158 -2.68 12.96 -11.33
C GLY A 158 -3.93 12.14 -11.58
N HIS A 159 -4.67 11.72 -10.52
CA HIS A 159 -5.81 10.80 -10.61
C HIS A 159 -6.97 11.26 -9.71
N PRO A 160 -8.27 11.07 -10.09
CA PRO A 160 -9.40 11.36 -9.22
C PRO A 160 -9.45 10.39 -8.01
N ASN A 161 -10.09 10.83 -6.90
CA ASN A 161 -10.16 10.04 -5.66
C ASN A 161 -11.41 9.16 -5.52
N ASP A 162 -12.34 9.18 -6.49
CA ASP A 162 -13.61 8.44 -6.38
C ASP A 162 -13.41 6.95 -6.09
N GLN A 163 -12.48 6.30 -6.78
CA GLN A 163 -12.18 4.87 -6.58
C GLN A 163 -11.52 4.63 -5.22
N VAL A 164 -10.67 5.54 -4.75
CA VAL A 164 -10.03 5.44 -3.42
C VAL A 164 -11.09 5.46 -2.34
N LEU A 165 -12.01 6.44 -2.39
CA LEU A 165 -13.09 6.58 -1.42
C LEU A 165 -14.04 5.38 -1.45
N ALA A 166 -14.42 4.94 -2.66
CA ALA A 166 -15.22 3.72 -2.84
C ALA A 166 -14.52 2.47 -2.29
N GLY A 167 -13.20 2.33 -2.54
CA GLY A 167 -12.38 1.24 -2.06
C GLY A 167 -12.29 1.19 -0.53
N ILE A 168 -12.08 2.33 0.13
CA ILE A 168 -12.05 2.44 1.60
C ILE A 168 -13.40 1.99 2.19
N GLY A 169 -14.52 2.53 1.68
CA GLY A 169 -15.84 2.15 2.15
C GLY A 169 -16.15 0.66 1.91
N HIS A 170 -15.76 0.13 0.75
CA HIS A 170 -15.96 -1.28 0.41
C HIS A 170 -15.16 -2.21 1.33
N LEU A 171 -13.87 -1.91 1.54
CA LEU A 171 -13.00 -2.68 2.44
C LEU A 171 -13.47 -2.63 3.89
N ALA A 172 -13.99 -1.50 4.37
CA ALA A 172 -14.61 -1.40 5.68
C ALA A 172 -15.83 -2.33 5.78
N GLY A 173 -16.71 -2.32 4.76
CA GLY A 173 -17.87 -3.22 4.70
C GLY A 173 -17.51 -4.71 4.65
N LEU A 174 -16.37 -5.07 4.06
CA LEU A 174 -15.83 -6.43 4.05
C LEU A 174 -15.08 -6.82 5.34
N GLY A 175 -14.85 -5.88 6.28
CA GLY A 175 -14.00 -6.10 7.45
C GLY A 175 -12.53 -6.36 7.07
N ARG A 176 -12.07 -5.74 5.99
CA ARG A 176 -10.71 -5.86 5.47
C ARG A 176 -9.92 -4.55 5.45
N LEU A 177 -10.53 -3.43 5.85
CA LEU A 177 -9.82 -2.18 6.06
C LEU A 177 -9.02 -2.27 7.37
N HIS A 178 -7.71 -2.36 7.28
CA HIS A 178 -6.84 -2.42 8.46
C HIS A 178 -6.46 -1.02 8.95
N GLU A 179 -6.13 -0.13 8.00
CA GLU A 179 -5.59 1.19 8.30
C GLU A 179 -5.84 2.14 7.12
N VAL A 180 -6.13 3.40 7.42
CA VAL A 180 -6.06 4.50 6.44
C VAL A 180 -4.84 5.35 6.73
N ARG A 181 -4.03 5.61 5.70
CA ARG A 181 -2.82 6.42 5.79
C ARG A 181 -3.06 7.80 5.21
N LEU A 182 -2.80 8.83 6.00
CA LEU A 182 -2.94 10.23 5.61
C LEU A 182 -1.54 10.84 5.45
N LEU A 183 -1.08 11.02 4.21
CA LEU A 183 0.16 11.74 3.91
C LEU A 183 -0.13 13.24 3.94
N LEU A 184 0.47 13.98 4.86
CA LEU A 184 0.33 15.43 4.97
C LEU A 184 1.51 16.18 4.33
N LEU A 185 1.18 17.16 3.50
CA LEU A 185 2.08 18.13 2.88
C LEU A 185 1.72 19.51 3.42
N ALA A 186 2.70 20.20 4.01
CA ALA A 186 2.46 21.52 4.61
C ALA A 186 1.96 22.54 3.58
N GLY A 187 0.84 23.19 3.89
CA GLY A 187 0.19 24.18 3.03
C GLY A 187 -0.58 23.59 1.83
N VAL A 188 -0.69 22.27 1.71
CA VAL A 188 -1.42 21.60 0.60
C VAL A 188 -2.69 20.93 1.11
N ASN A 189 -2.55 19.92 1.97
CA ASN A 189 -3.66 19.10 2.45
C ASN A 189 -3.77 19.02 3.99
N ASP A 190 -2.99 19.84 4.71
CA ASP A 190 -2.89 19.87 6.18
C ASP A 190 -3.83 20.90 6.85
N GLY A 191 -4.61 21.67 6.06
CA GLY A 191 -5.51 22.68 6.60
C GLY A 191 -6.58 22.11 7.54
N GLU A 192 -6.80 22.77 8.70
CA GLU A 192 -7.72 22.28 9.76
C GLU A 192 -9.11 21.89 9.23
N ALA A 193 -9.70 22.73 8.37
CA ALA A 193 -11.02 22.46 7.81
C ALA A 193 -11.05 21.20 6.93
N LEU A 194 -9.98 20.91 6.20
CA LEU A 194 -9.86 19.72 5.36
C LEU A 194 -9.63 18.47 6.21
N VAL A 195 -8.73 18.54 7.20
CA VAL A 195 -8.49 17.44 8.14
C VAL A 195 -9.76 17.09 8.91
N ARG A 196 -10.53 18.09 9.33
CA ARG A 196 -11.82 17.89 10.01
C ARG A 196 -12.83 17.17 9.10
N ARG A 197 -13.03 17.64 7.87
CA ARG A 197 -13.90 16.97 6.89
C ARG A 197 -13.45 15.53 6.61
N THR A 198 -12.14 15.30 6.55
CA THR A 198 -11.57 13.96 6.37
C THR A 198 -11.89 13.06 7.57
N ALA A 199 -11.77 13.58 8.79
CA ALA A 199 -12.13 12.87 10.01
C ALA A 199 -13.63 12.53 10.06
N GLU A 200 -14.50 13.50 9.75
CA GLU A 200 -15.96 13.30 9.71
C GLU A 200 -16.36 12.25 8.67
N TRP A 201 -15.73 12.28 7.50
CA TRP A 201 -15.97 11.28 6.45
C TRP A 201 -15.49 9.87 6.89
N LEU A 202 -14.29 9.76 7.45
CA LEU A 202 -13.77 8.48 7.97
C LEU A 202 -14.63 7.95 9.13
N ALA A 203 -15.12 8.82 10.02
CA ALA A 203 -16.02 8.43 11.11
C ALA A 203 -17.35 7.86 10.60
N ALA A 204 -17.85 8.36 9.47
CA ALA A 204 -19.05 7.82 8.83
C ALA A 204 -18.79 6.45 8.15
N VAL A 205 -17.55 6.14 7.76
CA VAL A 205 -17.15 4.84 7.22
C VAL A 205 -16.93 3.82 8.35
N ASP A 206 -16.05 4.15 9.29
CA ASP A 206 -15.75 3.35 10.48
C ASP A 206 -15.17 4.26 11.58
N PRO A 207 -15.92 4.53 12.69
CA PRO A 207 -15.47 5.40 13.76
C PRO A 207 -14.28 4.84 14.56
N HIS A 208 -13.89 3.59 14.37
CA HIS A 208 -12.80 2.92 15.04
C HIS A 208 -11.63 2.57 14.09
N VAL A 209 -11.67 3.06 12.85
CA VAL A 209 -10.59 2.79 11.90
C VAL A 209 -9.24 3.28 12.43
N ARG A 210 -8.20 2.51 12.17
CA ARG A 210 -6.83 2.96 12.40
C ARG A 210 -6.44 4.01 11.39
N ILE A 211 -5.82 5.08 11.87
CA ILE A 211 -5.32 6.16 11.03
C ILE A 211 -3.84 6.35 11.31
N GLN A 212 -3.02 6.28 10.28
CA GLN A 212 -1.62 6.65 10.35
C GLN A 212 -1.43 8.01 9.69
N VAL A 213 -1.02 9.01 10.46
CA VAL A 213 -0.66 10.33 9.94
C VAL A 213 0.83 10.34 9.64
N ILE A 214 1.16 10.54 8.37
CA ILE A 214 2.52 10.50 7.83
C ILE A 214 2.89 11.90 7.34
N GLY A 215 4.00 12.45 7.85
CA GLY A 215 4.54 13.70 7.31
C GLY A 215 5.34 13.46 6.02
N PHE A 216 5.06 14.24 4.98
CA PHE A 216 5.91 14.25 3.79
C PHE A 216 7.38 14.47 4.16
N ARG A 217 8.28 13.78 3.47
CA ARG A 217 9.73 13.97 3.53
C ARG A 217 10.25 14.22 2.11
N ALA A 218 11.08 15.24 1.94
CA ALA A 218 11.64 15.56 0.62
C ALA A 218 12.71 14.53 0.17
N HIS A 219 13.35 13.84 1.13
CA HIS A 219 14.33 12.81 0.82
C HIS A 219 13.68 11.63 0.05
N GLY A 220 14.21 11.30 -1.12
CA GLY A 220 13.69 10.23 -1.99
C GLY A 220 12.56 10.66 -2.92
N ALA A 221 11.92 11.81 -2.67
CA ALA A 221 10.90 12.34 -3.58
C ALA A 221 11.54 13.05 -4.79
N ARG A 222 10.77 13.10 -5.89
CA ARG A 222 11.18 13.88 -7.07
C ARG A 222 11.23 15.37 -6.74
N PRO A 223 12.17 16.14 -7.32
CA PRO A 223 12.13 17.61 -7.23
C PRO A 223 10.79 18.16 -7.77
N HIS A 224 10.23 19.14 -7.07
CA HIS A 224 9.00 19.81 -7.45
C HIS A 224 9.24 21.34 -7.47
N ASP A 225 8.56 22.06 -8.35
CA ASP A 225 8.63 23.53 -8.43
C ASP A 225 7.19 24.12 -8.34
N PRO A 226 6.89 24.91 -7.29
CA PRO A 226 7.73 25.23 -6.13
C PRO A 226 8.03 23.99 -5.27
N PRO A 227 9.12 23.98 -4.47
CA PRO A 227 9.45 22.85 -3.61
C PRO A 227 8.34 22.52 -2.63
N LEU A 228 8.02 21.23 -2.49
CA LEU A 228 7.08 20.75 -1.47
C LEU A 228 7.66 20.95 -0.07
N VAL A 229 6.81 21.33 0.87
CA VAL A 229 7.22 21.66 2.24
C VAL A 229 6.89 20.48 3.17
N GLU A 230 7.88 20.09 3.97
CA GLU A 230 7.69 19.10 5.03
C GLU A 230 6.86 19.69 6.19
N PRO A 231 5.80 19.00 6.66
CA PRO A 231 5.11 19.45 7.88
C PRO A 231 6.01 19.31 9.10
N THR A 232 5.85 20.20 10.05
CA THR A 232 6.53 20.07 11.34
C THR A 232 5.87 18.97 12.19
N ARG A 233 6.60 18.49 13.22
CA ARG A 233 5.98 17.56 14.17
C ARG A 233 4.77 18.16 14.88
N ALA A 234 4.75 19.46 15.10
CA ALA A 234 3.61 20.16 15.70
C ALA A 234 2.36 20.10 14.79
N ASP A 235 2.55 20.27 13.50
CA ASP A 235 1.46 20.15 12.50
C ASP A 235 0.87 18.73 12.50
N LEU A 236 1.73 17.70 12.54
CA LEU A 236 1.27 16.30 12.60
C LEU A 236 0.52 16.00 13.91
N VAL A 237 0.98 16.52 15.04
CA VAL A 237 0.30 16.37 16.33
C VAL A 237 -1.05 17.08 16.30
N ALA A 238 -1.12 18.32 15.79
CA ALA A 238 -2.37 19.04 15.66
C ALA A 238 -3.39 18.32 14.79
N ALA A 239 -2.97 17.75 13.65
CA ALA A 239 -3.82 16.94 12.81
C ALA A 239 -4.32 15.67 13.53
N ALA A 240 -3.44 14.96 14.23
CA ALA A 240 -3.82 13.77 14.97
C ALA A 240 -4.80 14.07 16.12
N ASP A 241 -4.60 15.17 16.85
CA ASP A 241 -5.49 15.58 17.92
C ASP A 241 -6.88 16.00 17.37
N LEU A 242 -6.89 16.65 16.21
CA LEU A 242 -8.12 16.98 15.50
C LEU A 242 -8.87 15.71 15.08
N LEU A 243 -8.19 14.72 14.50
CA LEU A 243 -8.79 13.42 14.17
C LEU A 243 -9.43 12.76 15.40
N ARG A 244 -8.68 12.66 16.50
CA ARG A 244 -9.17 12.09 17.78
C ARG A 244 -10.33 12.85 18.39
N SER A 245 -10.45 14.16 18.12
CA SER A 245 -11.57 14.98 18.62
C SER A 245 -12.90 14.68 17.93
N VAL A 246 -12.86 14.08 16.73
CA VAL A 246 -14.06 13.80 15.91
C VAL A 246 -14.62 12.41 16.22
N ALA A 247 -13.77 11.38 16.36
CA ALA A 247 -14.19 10.02 16.65
C ALA A 247 -13.08 9.25 17.41
N PRO A 248 -13.40 8.10 18.03
CA PRO A 248 -12.43 7.31 18.80
C PRO A 248 -11.45 6.53 17.89
N PHE A 249 -10.87 7.19 16.91
CA PHE A 249 -9.87 6.60 16.03
C PHE A 249 -8.61 6.19 16.79
N ASP A 250 -8.02 5.07 16.35
CA ASP A 250 -6.66 4.67 16.73
C ASP A 250 -5.65 5.42 15.83
N VAL A 251 -5.13 6.57 16.30
CA VAL A 251 -4.28 7.46 15.50
C VAL A 251 -2.81 7.33 15.89
N SER A 252 -1.97 6.96 14.94
CA SER A 252 -0.50 6.92 15.06
C SER A 252 0.17 8.01 14.21
N LEU A 253 1.40 8.39 14.58
CA LEU A 253 2.24 9.38 13.88
C LEU A 253 3.54 8.75 13.39
N VAL A 254 3.90 9.00 12.14
CA VAL A 254 5.17 8.57 11.54
C VAL A 254 5.90 9.74 10.89
#